data_921cffeb9733c46af90930e19ffa024d
#
_entry.id   921cffeb9733c46af90930e19ffa024d
#
_cell.length_a   1.000
_cell.length_b   1.000
_cell.length_c   1.000
_cell.angle_alpha   90.00
_cell.angle_beta   90.00
_cell.angle_gamma   90.00
#
_symmetry.space_group_name_H-M   'P 1'
#
loop_
_entity.id
_entity.type
_entity.pdbx_description
1 polymer ?
#
loop_
_entity_poly.entity_id
_entity_poly.type
_entity_poly.pdbx_seq_one_letter_code
_entity_poly.pdbx_strand_id
1 'polypeptide(L)'
;MTTLAVAQLGAPTAVLNSTLQGFLEGAGPCQVLGCHGGPLGLLRGDLRPLRLSTEGGPLTEHSDAVVLSPGTAAAPGAFLGAGRHRFAEFEIGAAVEGLLSAGVDGLALIGGNGTMYLADQLHRTAARRRGQRLSVVAVPKTVDNDVAGTDHCPGFPSAARFLVQAVCALALDQRAMVSIEQVRLVETLGRSSGWLALSTLSARGVTGGAPHLVYLPERPFDEASFLDDVSSNVARHGSVLVVVAEGTSTGTGPTQFDHPVFDRPLSGGVAPGLAKLVEERLELGCRAEVLGLLQRCATWAVSAVDRQEAYTLGAEAAR
;
A
#
# COMPACT_ATOMS: atom_id res chain seq x y z
N MET A 1 -13.03 -29.21 -14.95
CA MET A 1 -13.31 -28.28 -13.85
C MET A 1 -12.30 -27.16 -13.97
N THR A 2 -12.73 -25.92 -14.02
CA THR A 2 -11.83 -24.77 -14.18
C THR A 2 -11.00 -24.57 -12.92
N THR A 3 -9.69 -24.34 -13.10
CA THR A 3 -8.75 -24.10 -12.01
C THR A 3 -8.25 -22.66 -12.06
N LEU A 4 -8.50 -21.90 -11.01
CA LEU A 4 -8.03 -20.52 -10.86
C LEU A 4 -6.88 -20.46 -9.85
N ALA A 5 -5.92 -19.59 -10.08
CA ALA A 5 -4.87 -19.30 -9.12
C ALA A 5 -4.94 -17.82 -8.70
N VAL A 6 -4.54 -17.52 -7.46
CA VAL A 6 -4.48 -16.16 -6.96
C VAL A 6 -3.20 -15.92 -6.17
N ALA A 7 -2.56 -14.76 -6.39
CA ALA A 7 -1.37 -14.35 -5.67
C ALA A 7 -1.50 -12.92 -5.13
N GLN A 8 -0.99 -12.70 -3.92
CA GLN A 8 -0.90 -11.39 -3.27
C GLN A 8 0.54 -10.86 -3.42
N LEU A 9 0.72 -9.70 -4.06
CA LEU A 9 2.02 -9.16 -4.42
C LEU A 9 2.21 -7.74 -3.88
N GLY A 10 3.47 -7.33 -3.75
CA GLY A 10 3.84 -6.00 -3.25
C GLY A 10 3.78 -5.89 -1.73
N ALA A 11 3.44 -4.71 -1.21
CA ALA A 11 3.28 -4.49 0.22
C ALA A 11 1.87 -4.88 0.68
N PRO A 12 1.70 -5.35 1.92
CA PRO A 12 0.38 -5.60 2.49
C PRO A 12 -0.40 -4.30 2.67
N THR A 13 -1.72 -4.40 2.72
CA THR A 13 -2.63 -3.29 3.03
C THR A 13 -3.73 -3.73 3.99
N ALA A 14 -4.54 -2.78 4.42
CA ALA A 14 -5.66 -3.02 5.31
C ALA A 14 -6.74 -3.96 4.73
N VAL A 15 -6.84 -4.07 3.40
CA VAL A 15 -7.95 -4.75 2.72
C VAL A 15 -7.55 -5.82 1.71
N LEU A 16 -6.25 -6.15 1.65
CA LEU A 16 -5.74 -7.14 0.69
C LEU A 16 -6.36 -8.54 0.87
N ASN A 17 -6.65 -8.93 2.11
CA ASN A 17 -7.34 -10.19 2.42
C ASN A 17 -8.83 -10.14 2.06
N SER A 18 -9.46 -8.97 2.09
CA SER A 18 -10.85 -8.80 1.64
C SER A 18 -10.98 -8.99 0.12
N THR A 19 -9.97 -8.56 -0.66
CA THR A 19 -9.89 -8.87 -2.09
C THR A 19 -9.78 -10.38 -2.32
N LEU A 20 -8.97 -11.07 -1.52
CA LEU A 20 -8.83 -12.53 -1.58
C LEU A 20 -10.14 -13.25 -1.24
N GLN A 21 -10.86 -12.77 -0.22
CA GLN A 21 -12.19 -13.29 0.12
C GLN A 21 -13.16 -13.14 -1.05
N GLY A 22 -13.26 -11.94 -1.62
CA GLY A 22 -14.11 -11.70 -2.79
C GLY A 22 -13.77 -12.63 -3.95
N PHE A 23 -12.49 -12.83 -4.24
CA PHE A 23 -12.04 -13.75 -5.28
C PHE A 23 -12.51 -15.19 -5.02
N LEU A 24 -12.39 -15.69 -3.80
CA LEU A 24 -12.82 -17.03 -3.44
C LEU A 24 -14.33 -17.21 -3.57
N GLU A 25 -15.12 -16.23 -3.18
CA GLU A 25 -16.58 -16.27 -3.32
C GLU A 25 -17.02 -16.11 -4.78
N GLY A 26 -16.34 -15.25 -5.55
CA GLY A 26 -16.60 -15.04 -6.98
C GLY A 26 -16.26 -16.25 -7.86
N ALA A 27 -15.30 -17.07 -7.44
CA ALA A 27 -14.86 -18.26 -8.18
C ALA A 27 -15.92 -19.38 -8.28
N GLY A 28 -16.96 -19.33 -7.44
CA GLY A 28 -18.05 -20.30 -7.50
C GLY A 28 -17.58 -21.76 -7.44
N PRO A 29 -17.91 -22.60 -8.46
CA PRO A 29 -17.56 -24.03 -8.44
C PRO A 29 -16.12 -24.32 -8.90
N CYS A 30 -15.34 -23.30 -9.22
CA CYS A 30 -13.95 -23.49 -9.67
C CYS A 30 -13.06 -23.99 -8.51
N GLN A 31 -12.04 -24.77 -8.87
CA GLN A 31 -10.95 -25.03 -7.95
C GLN A 31 -10.09 -23.75 -7.83
N VAL A 32 -9.78 -23.34 -6.60
CA VAL A 32 -8.88 -22.20 -6.38
C VAL A 32 -7.59 -22.66 -5.73
N LEU A 33 -6.47 -22.22 -6.30
CA LEU A 33 -5.13 -22.40 -5.77
C LEU A 33 -4.59 -21.06 -5.27
N GLY A 34 -4.16 -21.00 -4.01
CA GLY A 34 -3.44 -19.85 -3.45
C GLY A 34 -1.95 -20.00 -3.70
N CYS A 35 -1.32 -18.96 -4.24
CA CYS A 35 0.13 -18.90 -4.41
C CYS A 35 0.76 -18.39 -3.11
N HIS A 36 1.48 -19.27 -2.38
CA HIS A 36 2.07 -18.96 -1.08
C HIS A 36 3.48 -18.37 -1.21
N GLY A 37 3.76 -17.34 -0.40
CA GLY A 37 5.06 -16.67 -0.38
C GLY A 37 5.19 -15.51 -1.38
N GLY A 38 4.08 -14.98 -1.87
CA GLY A 38 4.05 -13.83 -2.77
C GLY A 38 4.79 -14.11 -4.09
N PRO A 39 5.62 -13.18 -4.59
CA PRO A 39 6.29 -13.33 -5.89
C PRO A 39 7.25 -14.52 -5.95
N LEU A 40 7.94 -14.84 -4.84
CA LEU A 40 8.84 -15.99 -4.80
C LEU A 40 8.07 -17.33 -4.79
N GLY A 41 6.88 -17.33 -4.19
CA GLY A 41 5.97 -18.48 -4.27
C GLY A 41 5.48 -18.72 -5.69
N LEU A 42 5.12 -17.66 -6.42
CA LEU A 42 4.75 -17.74 -7.81
C LEU A 42 5.89 -18.32 -8.68
N LEU A 43 7.11 -17.87 -8.44
CA LEU A 43 8.29 -18.38 -9.15
C LEU A 43 8.57 -19.85 -8.87
N ARG A 44 8.36 -20.30 -7.62
CA ARG A 44 8.60 -21.70 -7.19
C ARG A 44 7.43 -22.63 -7.48
N GLY A 45 6.29 -22.10 -7.93
CA GLY A 45 5.08 -22.88 -8.11
C GLY A 45 4.47 -23.41 -6.79
N ASP A 46 4.63 -22.65 -5.68
CA ASP A 46 4.02 -23.02 -4.38
C ASP A 46 2.53 -22.73 -4.41
N LEU A 47 1.80 -23.57 -5.13
CA LEU A 47 0.35 -23.51 -5.33
C LEU A 47 -0.34 -24.52 -4.44
N ARG A 48 -1.22 -24.05 -3.54
CA ARG A 48 -1.96 -24.93 -2.61
C ARG A 48 -3.44 -24.69 -2.74
N PRO A 49 -4.29 -25.74 -2.64
CA PRO A 49 -5.73 -25.58 -2.63
C PRO A 49 -6.15 -24.55 -1.56
N LEU A 50 -7.00 -23.60 -1.95
CA LEU A 50 -7.45 -22.50 -1.10
C LEU A 50 -8.96 -22.50 -1.00
N ARG A 51 -9.49 -22.37 0.22
CA ARG A 51 -10.93 -22.37 0.51
C ARG A 51 -11.29 -21.31 1.54
N LEU A 52 -12.56 -20.91 1.55
CA LEU A 52 -13.15 -20.16 2.66
C LEU A 52 -13.65 -21.11 3.73
N SER A 53 -13.45 -20.74 4.98
CA SER A 53 -14.18 -21.36 6.08
C SER A 53 -15.54 -20.68 6.21
N THR A 54 -16.60 -21.47 6.18
CA THR A 54 -17.97 -21.01 6.44
C THR A 54 -18.33 -21.00 7.93
N GLU A 55 -17.51 -21.66 8.74
CA GLU A 55 -17.70 -21.75 10.19
C GLU A 55 -16.38 -21.43 10.91
N GLY A 56 -16.46 -20.73 12.03
CA GLY A 56 -15.30 -20.36 12.87
C GLY A 56 -14.68 -21.55 13.62
N GLY A 57 -14.71 -22.74 13.04
CA GLY A 57 -14.16 -23.96 13.59
C GLY A 57 -12.64 -24.07 13.42
N PRO A 58 -11.96 -24.87 14.27
CA PRO A 58 -10.54 -25.10 14.12
C PRO A 58 -10.24 -25.77 12.79
N LEU A 59 -9.10 -25.37 12.18
CA LEU A 59 -8.55 -26.01 10.99
C LEU A 59 -8.41 -27.51 11.26
N THR A 60 -9.12 -28.35 10.52
CA THR A 60 -8.91 -29.80 10.60
C THR A 60 -7.55 -30.12 10.00
N GLU A 61 -6.68 -30.69 10.78
CA GLU A 61 -5.27 -30.97 10.46
C GLU A 61 -5.05 -31.94 9.27
N HIS A 62 -6.10 -32.32 8.55
CA HIS A 62 -6.06 -33.41 7.57
C HIS A 62 -6.39 -33.01 6.13
N SER A 63 -6.45 -31.71 5.82
CA SER A 63 -6.61 -31.27 4.42
C SER A 63 -5.37 -30.49 3.98
N ASP A 64 -4.78 -30.86 2.82
CA ASP A 64 -3.72 -30.07 2.16
C ASP A 64 -4.20 -28.66 1.75
N ALA A 65 -5.47 -28.35 1.99
CA ALA A 65 -6.08 -27.06 1.65
C ALA A 65 -5.84 -26.01 2.73
N VAL A 66 -5.38 -24.86 2.32
CA VAL A 66 -5.27 -23.67 3.18
C VAL A 66 -6.64 -23.00 3.27
N VAL A 67 -7.04 -22.63 4.48
CA VAL A 67 -8.39 -22.13 4.75
C VAL A 67 -8.34 -20.66 5.21
N LEU A 68 -8.96 -19.77 4.46
CA LEU A 68 -9.15 -18.38 4.84
C LEU A 68 -10.38 -18.26 5.76
N SER A 69 -10.15 -17.94 7.03
CA SER A 69 -11.25 -17.69 7.97
C SER A 69 -11.86 -16.29 7.80
N PRO A 70 -13.13 -16.06 8.19
CA PRO A 70 -13.73 -14.72 8.15
C PRO A 70 -12.94 -13.67 8.93
N GLY A 71 -12.37 -14.03 10.09
CA GLY A 71 -11.54 -13.15 10.89
C GLY A 71 -10.25 -12.75 10.15
N THR A 72 -9.59 -13.70 9.48
CA THR A 72 -8.41 -13.44 8.67
C THR A 72 -8.74 -12.63 7.42
N ALA A 73 -9.87 -12.89 6.77
CA ALA A 73 -10.34 -12.14 5.62
C ALA A 73 -10.61 -10.66 5.96
N ALA A 74 -11.10 -10.38 7.17
CA ALA A 74 -11.33 -9.04 7.65
C ALA A 74 -10.06 -8.34 8.20
N ALA A 75 -9.00 -9.09 8.49
CA ALA A 75 -7.77 -8.57 9.07
C ALA A 75 -6.86 -7.93 8.01
N PRO A 76 -6.19 -6.81 8.35
CA PRO A 76 -5.09 -6.29 7.54
C PRO A 76 -3.97 -7.32 7.34
N GLY A 77 -3.23 -7.16 6.24
CA GLY A 77 -2.10 -8.04 5.95
C GLY A 77 -2.19 -8.70 4.59
N ALA A 78 -1.47 -9.81 4.42
CA ALA A 78 -1.47 -10.64 3.22
C ALA A 78 -1.43 -12.12 3.64
N PHE A 79 -2.55 -12.78 3.56
CA PHE A 79 -2.72 -14.16 4.03
C PHE A 79 -1.83 -15.17 3.28
N LEU A 80 -1.70 -15.00 1.96
CA LEU A 80 -0.84 -15.85 1.14
C LEU A 80 0.65 -15.45 1.21
N GLY A 81 0.97 -14.45 2.01
CA GLY A 81 2.26 -13.78 1.94
C GLY A 81 2.28 -12.72 0.84
N ALA A 82 3.22 -11.82 0.96
CA ALA A 82 3.42 -10.71 0.02
C ALA A 82 4.91 -10.50 -0.20
N GLY A 83 5.28 -9.49 -0.94
CA GLY A 83 6.66 -9.16 -1.18
C GLY A 83 6.89 -8.59 -2.57
N ARG A 84 8.16 -8.38 -2.87
CA ARG A 84 8.60 -7.80 -4.13
C ARG A 84 9.73 -8.64 -4.70
N HIS A 85 9.65 -8.88 -5.99
CA HIS A 85 10.70 -9.51 -6.78
C HIS A 85 10.64 -8.92 -8.19
N ARG A 86 11.79 -8.64 -8.76
CA ARG A 86 11.90 -8.20 -10.14
C ARG A 86 12.15 -9.43 -11.00
N PHE A 87 11.11 -9.91 -11.66
CA PHE A 87 11.20 -11.09 -12.52
C PHE A 87 12.09 -10.82 -13.72
N ALA A 88 13.08 -11.66 -13.92
CA ALA A 88 13.80 -11.76 -15.18
C ALA A 88 12.94 -12.48 -16.24
N GLU A 89 13.25 -12.31 -17.53
CA GLU A 89 12.44 -12.88 -18.62
C GLU A 89 12.33 -14.42 -18.52
N PHE A 90 13.43 -15.09 -18.16
CA PHE A 90 13.42 -16.55 -17.99
C PHE A 90 12.56 -16.99 -16.78
N GLU A 91 12.49 -16.19 -15.70
CA GLU A 91 11.66 -16.47 -14.54
C GLU A 91 10.17 -16.33 -14.87
N ILE A 92 9.81 -15.36 -15.73
CA ILE A 92 8.45 -15.21 -16.24
C ILE A 92 8.05 -16.46 -17.03
N GLY A 93 8.94 -16.94 -17.91
CA GLY A 93 8.75 -18.19 -18.64
C GLY A 93 8.53 -19.40 -17.74
N ALA A 94 9.37 -19.55 -16.71
CA ALA A 94 9.26 -20.62 -15.72
C ALA A 94 7.96 -20.55 -14.90
N ALA A 95 7.55 -19.34 -14.48
CA ALA A 95 6.28 -19.15 -13.77
C ALA A 95 5.07 -19.55 -14.62
N VAL A 96 5.04 -19.17 -15.91
CA VAL A 96 3.97 -19.58 -16.84
C VAL A 96 3.96 -21.10 -17.00
N GLU A 97 5.11 -21.74 -17.16
CA GLU A 97 5.19 -23.21 -17.27
C GLU A 97 4.69 -23.91 -16.00
N GLY A 98 5.07 -23.41 -14.84
CA GLY A 98 4.60 -23.95 -13.57
C GLY A 98 3.08 -23.87 -13.41
N LEU A 99 2.48 -22.72 -13.74
CA LEU A 99 1.03 -22.53 -13.72
C LEU A 99 0.30 -23.47 -14.70
N LEU A 100 0.77 -23.56 -15.94
CA LEU A 100 0.17 -24.44 -16.95
C LEU A 100 0.32 -25.93 -16.58
N SER A 101 1.48 -26.33 -16.03
CA SER A 101 1.71 -27.69 -15.55
C SER A 101 0.85 -28.07 -14.34
N ALA A 102 0.47 -27.09 -13.54
CA ALA A 102 -0.48 -27.26 -12.43
C ALA A 102 -1.96 -27.23 -12.91
N GLY A 103 -2.21 -27.12 -14.20
CA GLY A 103 -3.55 -27.09 -14.79
C GLY A 103 -4.32 -25.80 -14.51
N VAL A 104 -3.63 -24.67 -14.29
CA VAL A 104 -4.25 -23.37 -14.04
C VAL A 104 -4.78 -22.78 -15.34
N ASP A 105 -6.08 -22.47 -15.39
CA ASP A 105 -6.76 -21.83 -16.52
C ASP A 105 -6.75 -20.30 -16.40
N GLY A 106 -6.82 -19.79 -15.17
CA GLY A 106 -6.84 -18.36 -14.88
C GLY A 106 -6.00 -17.98 -13.67
N LEU A 107 -5.28 -16.86 -13.76
CA LEU A 107 -4.43 -16.30 -12.71
C LEU A 107 -4.87 -14.89 -12.35
N ALA A 108 -5.19 -14.64 -11.08
CA ALA A 108 -5.39 -13.31 -10.53
C ALA A 108 -4.16 -12.84 -9.74
N LEU A 109 -3.64 -11.67 -10.06
CA LEU A 109 -2.53 -11.04 -9.36
C LEU A 109 -3.02 -9.77 -8.66
N ILE A 110 -3.00 -9.77 -7.32
CA ILE A 110 -3.45 -8.62 -6.52
C ILE A 110 -2.23 -7.78 -6.15
N GLY A 111 -2.14 -6.54 -6.64
CA GLY A 111 -0.98 -5.69 -6.33
C GLY A 111 -0.98 -4.32 -6.99
N GLY A 112 0.13 -3.60 -6.85
CA GLY A 112 0.34 -2.26 -7.40
C GLY A 112 0.92 -2.27 -8.82
N ASN A 113 1.49 -1.13 -9.26
CA ASN A 113 2.03 -0.94 -10.61
C ASN A 113 2.98 -2.04 -11.08
N GLY A 114 3.91 -2.48 -10.24
CA GLY A 114 4.81 -3.59 -10.59
C GLY A 114 4.07 -4.91 -10.85
N THR A 115 2.94 -5.11 -10.19
CA THR A 115 2.08 -6.29 -10.40
C THR A 115 1.30 -6.18 -11.70
N MET A 116 0.82 -4.97 -12.05
CA MET A 116 0.17 -4.72 -13.34
C MET A 116 1.13 -5.03 -14.49
N TYR A 117 2.38 -4.57 -14.38
CA TYR A 117 3.42 -4.89 -15.35
C TYR A 117 3.71 -6.39 -15.43
N LEU A 118 3.86 -7.08 -14.30
CA LEU A 118 4.08 -8.53 -14.27
C LEU A 118 2.92 -9.29 -14.92
N ALA A 119 1.68 -8.89 -14.65
CA ALA A 119 0.50 -9.51 -15.25
C ALA A 119 0.51 -9.42 -16.79
N ASP A 120 0.87 -8.25 -17.35
CA ASP A 120 1.04 -8.06 -18.78
C ASP A 120 2.12 -8.99 -19.36
N GLN A 121 3.27 -9.09 -18.68
CA GLN A 121 4.37 -9.97 -19.11
C GLN A 121 3.99 -11.45 -19.08
N LEU A 122 3.32 -11.90 -18.02
CA LEU A 122 2.82 -13.29 -17.92
C LEU A 122 1.78 -13.58 -19.00
N HIS A 123 0.82 -12.67 -19.22
CA HIS A 123 -0.19 -12.78 -20.27
C HIS A 123 0.45 -12.92 -21.65
N ARG A 124 1.37 -12.02 -22.01
CA ARG A 124 2.07 -12.07 -23.31
C ARG A 124 2.90 -13.33 -23.47
N THR A 125 3.53 -13.80 -22.42
CA THR A 125 4.33 -15.03 -22.45
C THR A 125 3.45 -16.26 -22.63
N ALA A 126 2.32 -16.32 -21.91
CA ALA A 126 1.35 -17.40 -22.08
C ALA A 126 0.72 -17.41 -23.49
N ALA A 127 0.39 -16.24 -24.03
CA ALA A 127 -0.20 -16.12 -25.38
C ALA A 127 0.71 -16.63 -26.52
N ARG A 128 2.03 -16.67 -26.30
CA ARG A 128 3.00 -17.22 -27.27
C ARG A 128 3.05 -18.75 -27.26
N ARG A 129 2.44 -19.42 -26.28
CA ARG A 129 2.41 -20.87 -26.14
C ARG A 129 1.26 -21.46 -26.98
N ARG A 130 1.59 -22.34 -27.93
CA ARG A 130 0.59 -22.98 -28.80
C ARG A 130 -0.22 -24.01 -28.01
N GLY A 131 -1.55 -23.94 -28.12
CA GLY A 131 -2.45 -24.97 -27.60
C GLY A 131 -2.78 -24.89 -26.11
N GLN A 132 -2.21 -23.93 -25.37
CA GLN A 132 -2.52 -23.69 -23.94
C GLN A 132 -3.01 -22.27 -23.74
N ARG A 133 -4.03 -22.09 -22.91
CA ARG A 133 -4.57 -20.77 -22.56
C ARG A 133 -4.43 -20.56 -21.06
N LEU A 134 -3.82 -19.45 -20.68
CA LEU A 134 -3.80 -18.92 -19.33
C LEU A 134 -4.37 -17.50 -19.39
N SER A 135 -5.53 -17.30 -18.79
CA SER A 135 -6.07 -15.95 -18.58
C SER A 135 -5.35 -15.30 -17.41
N VAL A 136 -4.94 -14.05 -17.56
CA VAL A 136 -4.27 -13.31 -16.46
C VAL A 136 -5.05 -12.03 -16.22
N VAL A 137 -5.46 -11.83 -14.96
CA VAL A 137 -6.16 -10.63 -14.48
C VAL A 137 -5.32 -9.97 -13.40
N ALA A 138 -5.16 -8.66 -13.49
CA ALA A 138 -4.52 -7.86 -12.45
C ALA A 138 -5.58 -7.11 -11.65
N VAL A 139 -5.53 -7.26 -10.31
CA VAL A 139 -6.43 -6.58 -9.38
C VAL A 139 -5.66 -5.47 -8.67
N PRO A 140 -6.05 -4.20 -8.86
CA PRO A 140 -5.32 -3.08 -8.30
C PRO A 140 -5.37 -3.05 -6.78
N LYS A 141 -4.21 -2.81 -6.15
CA LYS A 141 -4.06 -2.62 -4.70
C LYS A 141 -2.79 -1.83 -4.43
N THR A 142 -2.92 -0.66 -3.81
CA THR A 142 -1.81 0.15 -3.30
C THR A 142 -2.33 1.18 -2.30
N VAL A 143 -1.49 1.59 -1.34
CA VAL A 143 -1.80 2.74 -0.47
C VAL A 143 -1.44 4.07 -1.15
N ASP A 144 -0.55 4.05 -2.15
CA ASP A 144 -0.02 5.25 -2.80
C ASP A 144 -1.02 5.90 -3.77
N ASN A 145 -2.09 5.19 -4.14
CA ASN A 145 -3.11 5.62 -5.10
C ASN A 145 -2.54 6.04 -6.47
N ASP A 146 -1.53 5.32 -6.94
CA ASP A 146 -0.71 5.67 -8.11
C ASP A 146 -0.95 4.76 -9.33
N VAL A 147 -1.97 3.92 -9.32
CA VAL A 147 -2.33 3.06 -10.47
C VAL A 147 -3.17 3.84 -11.44
N ALA A 148 -2.71 3.95 -12.69
CA ALA A 148 -3.43 4.65 -13.74
C ALA A 148 -4.76 3.95 -14.10
N GLY A 149 -5.77 4.76 -14.45
CA GLY A 149 -7.07 4.27 -14.91
C GLY A 149 -8.08 3.98 -13.80
N THR A 150 -7.78 4.36 -12.57
CA THR A 150 -8.71 4.30 -11.44
C THR A 150 -8.65 5.59 -10.62
N ASP A 151 -9.79 5.99 -10.03
CA ASP A 151 -9.87 7.18 -9.17
C ASP A 151 -9.18 6.94 -7.84
N HIS A 152 -9.36 5.75 -7.27
CA HIS A 152 -8.66 5.30 -6.09
C HIS A 152 -8.46 3.78 -6.10
N CYS A 153 -7.44 3.32 -5.36
CA CYS A 153 -7.10 1.90 -5.24
C CYS A 153 -7.45 1.37 -3.86
N PRO A 154 -7.89 0.11 -3.73
CA PRO A 154 -8.00 -0.57 -2.44
C PRO A 154 -6.69 -0.50 -1.65
N GLY A 155 -6.80 -0.10 -0.39
CA GLY A 155 -5.72 0.19 0.52
C GLY A 155 -5.51 1.68 0.78
N PHE A 156 -5.70 2.55 -0.22
CA PHE A 156 -5.58 4.00 -0.06
C PHE A 156 -6.62 4.60 0.90
N PRO A 157 -7.94 4.30 0.81
CA PRO A 157 -8.93 4.90 1.71
C PRO A 157 -8.68 4.58 3.19
N SER A 158 -8.23 3.37 3.50
CA SER A 158 -7.87 2.99 4.87
C SER A 158 -6.61 3.71 5.37
N ALA A 159 -5.58 3.82 4.53
CA ALA A 159 -4.37 4.55 4.85
C ALA A 159 -4.64 6.05 5.02
N ALA A 160 -5.46 6.65 4.17
CA ALA A 160 -5.91 8.02 4.29
C ALA A 160 -6.67 8.26 5.61
N ARG A 161 -7.58 7.36 5.98
CA ARG A 161 -8.30 7.42 7.27
C ARG A 161 -7.34 7.37 8.45
N PHE A 162 -6.33 6.49 8.42
CA PHE A 162 -5.29 6.45 9.44
C PHE A 162 -4.56 7.79 9.55
N LEU A 163 -4.15 8.38 8.43
CA LEU A 163 -3.43 9.64 8.40
C LEU A 163 -4.24 10.81 8.94
N VAL A 164 -5.52 10.90 8.58
CA VAL A 164 -6.42 11.93 9.13
C VAL A 164 -6.53 11.81 10.64
N GLN A 165 -6.69 10.60 11.18
CA GLN A 165 -6.73 10.36 12.63
C GLN A 165 -5.40 10.71 13.32
N ALA A 166 -4.26 10.32 12.71
CA ALA A 166 -2.95 10.64 13.23
C ALA A 166 -2.70 12.15 13.26
N VAL A 167 -3.02 12.87 12.19
CA VAL A 167 -2.89 14.34 12.13
C VAL A 167 -3.79 15.02 13.16
N CYS A 168 -5.03 14.54 13.37
CA CYS A 168 -5.90 15.06 14.42
C CYS A 168 -5.26 14.90 15.82
N ALA A 169 -4.71 13.71 16.11
CA ALA A 169 -4.05 13.45 17.40
C ALA A 169 -2.80 14.32 17.56
N LEU A 170 -1.95 14.41 16.54
CA LEU A 170 -0.74 15.23 16.55
C LEU A 170 -1.04 16.73 16.69
N ALA A 171 -2.13 17.22 16.10
CA ALA A 171 -2.55 18.62 16.24
C ALA A 171 -3.02 18.95 17.67
N LEU A 172 -3.66 18.00 18.35
CA LEU A 172 -4.05 18.16 19.76
C LEU A 172 -2.81 18.20 20.68
N ASP A 173 -1.86 17.30 20.46
CA ASP A 173 -0.60 17.26 21.21
C ASP A 173 0.20 18.55 20.99
N GLN A 174 0.36 18.99 19.75
CA GLN A 174 1.10 20.20 19.41
C GLN A 174 0.52 21.45 20.11
N ARG A 175 -0.80 21.58 20.21
CA ARG A 175 -1.42 22.71 20.92
C ARG A 175 -1.00 22.77 22.39
N ALA A 176 -0.82 21.62 23.05
CA ALA A 176 -0.38 21.54 24.41
C ALA A 176 1.12 21.87 24.57
N MET A 177 1.91 21.63 23.53
CA MET A 177 3.36 21.75 23.52
C MET A 177 3.88 23.02 22.82
N VAL A 178 3.01 23.93 22.42
CA VAL A 178 3.35 25.12 21.61
C VAL A 178 4.45 26.01 22.17
N SER A 179 4.63 26.02 23.50
CA SER A 179 5.68 26.80 24.16
C SER A 179 7.10 26.34 23.84
N ILE A 180 7.27 25.08 23.41
CA ILE A 180 8.57 24.45 23.09
C ILE A 180 8.63 23.84 21.69
N GLU A 181 7.49 23.54 21.10
CA GLU A 181 7.39 22.91 19.77
C GLU A 181 6.43 23.68 18.87
N GLN A 182 6.91 24.75 18.23
CA GLN A 182 6.09 25.57 17.34
C GLN A 182 5.86 24.92 15.97
N VAL A 183 6.77 24.04 15.54
CA VAL A 183 6.71 23.38 14.23
C VAL A 183 6.64 21.88 14.39
N ARG A 184 5.66 21.26 13.73
CA ARG A 184 5.57 19.81 13.61
C ARG A 184 5.54 19.39 12.17
N LEU A 185 6.45 18.49 11.79
CA LEU A 185 6.55 17.91 10.46
C LEU A 185 6.12 16.46 10.52
N VAL A 186 5.20 16.06 9.63
CA VAL A 186 4.67 14.70 9.56
C VAL A 186 5.00 14.10 8.19
N GLU A 187 5.79 13.04 8.20
CA GLU A 187 6.14 12.33 6.97
C GLU A 187 5.14 11.21 6.68
N THR A 188 4.61 11.20 5.45
CA THR A 188 3.72 10.16 4.95
C THR A 188 4.42 9.30 3.91
N LEU A 189 3.90 8.10 3.68
CA LEU A 189 4.22 7.34 2.47
C LEU A 189 3.80 8.14 1.22
N GLY A 190 4.34 7.78 0.07
CA GLY A 190 4.07 8.45 -1.20
C GLY A 190 5.35 8.86 -1.91
N ARG A 191 5.94 7.94 -2.69
CA ARG A 191 7.23 8.13 -3.37
C ARG A 191 7.15 9.12 -4.51
N SER A 192 6.20 8.89 -5.41
CA SER A 192 5.96 9.68 -6.61
C SER A 192 4.53 10.21 -6.68
N SER A 193 3.77 10.00 -5.60
CA SER A 193 2.36 10.34 -5.50
C SER A 193 2.06 10.92 -4.13
N GLY A 194 1.53 12.12 -4.09
CA GLY A 194 1.21 12.88 -2.88
C GLY A 194 -0.20 12.65 -2.33
N TRP A 195 -0.96 11.69 -2.85
CA TRP A 195 -2.35 11.46 -2.45
C TRP A 195 -2.53 11.23 -0.95
N LEU A 196 -1.64 10.47 -0.31
CA LEU A 196 -1.68 10.23 1.13
C LEU A 196 -1.45 11.52 1.92
N ALA A 197 -0.43 12.30 1.56
CA ALA A 197 -0.19 13.61 2.18
C ALA A 197 -1.39 14.54 1.96
N LEU A 198 -1.93 14.60 0.75
CA LEU A 198 -3.08 15.45 0.39
C LEU A 198 -4.34 15.05 1.18
N SER A 199 -4.57 13.76 1.43
CA SER A 199 -5.72 13.26 2.18
C SER A 199 -5.82 13.83 3.59
N THR A 200 -4.68 14.22 4.19
CA THR A 200 -4.62 14.81 5.53
C THR A 200 -5.33 16.16 5.64
N LEU A 201 -5.56 16.85 4.52
CA LEU A 201 -6.35 18.08 4.49
C LEU A 201 -7.77 17.89 5.03
N SER A 202 -8.30 16.68 4.97
CA SER A 202 -9.60 16.34 5.57
C SER A 202 -9.64 16.50 7.10
N ALA A 203 -8.48 16.55 7.76
CA ALA A 203 -8.38 16.82 9.18
C ALA A 203 -8.71 18.28 9.56
N ARG A 204 -8.60 19.23 8.62
CA ARG A 204 -8.77 20.68 8.88
C ARG A 204 -10.09 21.04 9.54
N GLY A 205 -11.18 20.38 9.12
CA GLY A 205 -12.51 20.60 9.67
C GLY A 205 -12.64 20.22 11.15
N VAL A 206 -11.82 19.28 11.61
CA VAL A 206 -11.81 18.78 13.00
C VAL A 206 -10.78 19.51 13.86
N THR A 207 -9.61 19.78 13.27
CA THR A 207 -8.47 20.38 13.98
C THR A 207 -8.54 21.91 14.13
N GLY A 208 -9.43 22.59 13.39
CA GLY A 208 -9.47 24.03 13.31
C GLY A 208 -8.37 24.62 12.42
N GLY A 209 -7.90 23.87 11.41
CA GLY A 209 -6.98 24.34 10.38
C GLY A 209 -5.76 23.49 10.09
N ALA A 210 -5.35 22.60 11.00
CA ALA A 210 -4.21 21.69 10.75
C ALA A 210 -4.62 20.51 9.83
N PRO A 211 -3.73 20.03 8.93
CA PRO A 211 -2.39 20.57 8.67
C PRO A 211 -2.47 21.90 7.94
N HIS A 212 -1.57 22.80 8.28
CA HIS A 212 -1.53 24.14 7.69
C HIS A 212 -0.90 24.10 6.28
N LEU A 213 0.16 23.31 6.13
CA LEU A 213 0.96 23.14 4.92
C LEU A 213 1.03 21.68 4.51
N VAL A 214 1.01 21.41 3.20
CA VAL A 214 1.18 20.06 2.64
C VAL A 214 2.11 20.14 1.44
N TYR A 215 3.21 19.38 1.47
CA TYR A 215 4.19 19.31 0.39
C TYR A 215 4.14 17.96 -0.30
N LEU A 216 4.11 17.99 -1.63
CA LEU A 216 3.86 16.84 -2.51
C LEU A 216 5.05 16.58 -3.42
N PRO A 217 5.33 15.33 -3.79
CA PRO A 217 6.44 14.99 -4.68
C PRO A 217 6.22 15.49 -6.12
N GLU A 218 4.97 15.76 -6.52
CA GLU A 218 4.63 16.26 -7.86
C GLU A 218 4.96 17.75 -8.07
N ARG A 219 5.34 18.43 -7.00
CA ARG A 219 5.68 19.87 -7.09
C ARG A 219 7.14 20.09 -6.71
N PRO A 220 7.84 20.96 -7.45
CA PRO A 220 9.16 21.40 -7.03
C PRO A 220 9.11 21.99 -5.62
N PHE A 221 10.07 21.60 -4.79
CA PHE A 221 10.25 22.17 -3.46
C PHE A 221 11.22 23.35 -3.54
N ASP A 222 10.86 24.46 -2.92
CA ASP A 222 11.71 25.63 -2.76
C ASP A 222 11.94 25.91 -1.27
N GLU A 223 13.20 25.89 -0.85
CA GLU A 223 13.59 26.02 0.55
C GLU A 223 13.20 27.38 1.14
N ALA A 224 13.41 28.48 0.39
CA ALA A 224 13.12 29.80 0.86
C ALA A 224 11.61 30.00 1.07
N SER A 225 10.81 29.58 0.10
CA SER A 225 9.34 29.59 0.21
C SER A 225 8.83 28.73 1.36
N PHE A 226 9.45 27.57 1.59
CA PHE A 226 9.10 26.72 2.73
C PHE A 226 9.35 27.39 4.08
N LEU A 227 10.51 28.03 4.25
CA LEU A 227 10.85 28.74 5.49
C LEU A 227 9.93 29.97 5.71
N ASP A 228 9.60 30.70 4.66
CA ASP A 228 8.65 31.82 4.71
C ASP A 228 7.24 31.35 5.08
N ASP A 229 6.77 30.25 4.49
CA ASP A 229 5.49 29.64 4.81
C ASP A 229 5.42 29.21 6.27
N VAL A 230 6.46 28.54 6.77
CA VAL A 230 6.56 28.14 8.19
C VAL A 230 6.53 29.33 9.10
N SER A 231 7.38 30.33 8.88
CA SER A 231 7.44 31.58 9.68
C SER A 231 6.12 32.32 9.72
N SER A 232 5.48 32.49 8.54
CA SER A 232 4.20 33.17 8.42
C SER A 232 3.08 32.46 9.16
N ASN A 233 3.05 31.11 9.12
CA ASN A 233 2.04 30.33 9.82
C ASN A 233 2.28 30.37 11.34
N VAL A 234 3.53 30.26 11.81
CA VAL A 234 3.85 30.39 13.22
C VAL A 234 3.47 31.79 13.74
N ALA A 235 3.79 32.85 13.00
CA ALA A 235 3.41 34.21 13.38
C ALA A 235 1.89 34.41 13.47
N ARG A 236 1.12 33.75 12.60
CA ARG A 236 -0.34 33.87 12.53
C ARG A 236 -1.08 33.01 13.53
N HIS A 237 -0.60 31.78 13.77
CA HIS A 237 -1.32 30.74 14.51
C HIS A 237 -0.62 30.30 15.81
N GLY A 238 0.60 30.78 16.05
CA GLY A 238 1.45 30.36 17.18
C GLY A 238 2.17 29.05 16.93
N SER A 239 1.69 28.23 16.00
CA SER A 239 2.32 26.96 15.60
C SER A 239 1.92 26.57 14.18
N VAL A 240 2.68 25.66 13.57
CA VAL A 240 2.39 25.11 12.25
C VAL A 240 2.58 23.59 12.26
N LEU A 241 1.60 22.87 11.75
CA LEU A 241 1.69 21.46 11.39
C LEU A 241 1.84 21.35 9.88
N VAL A 242 2.93 20.73 9.46
CA VAL A 242 3.28 20.50 8.05
C VAL A 242 3.23 19.01 7.76
N VAL A 243 2.61 18.62 6.67
CA VAL A 243 2.66 17.25 6.15
C VAL A 243 3.51 17.22 4.90
N VAL A 244 4.40 16.25 4.79
CA VAL A 244 5.27 16.05 3.65
C VAL A 244 5.28 14.59 3.21
N ALA A 245 5.17 14.33 1.91
CA ALA A 245 5.33 12.99 1.39
C ALA A 245 6.82 12.58 1.33
N GLU A 246 7.13 11.32 1.63
CA GLU A 246 8.50 10.77 1.66
C GLU A 246 9.26 10.94 0.33
N GLY A 247 8.58 11.17 -0.78
CA GLY A 247 9.16 11.36 -2.10
C GLY A 247 9.40 12.81 -2.48
N THR A 248 9.08 13.76 -1.61
CA THR A 248 9.31 15.20 -1.88
C THR A 248 10.81 15.48 -1.91
N SER A 249 11.30 16.04 -3.02
CA SER A 249 12.74 16.32 -3.22
C SER A 249 13.12 17.66 -2.57
N THR A 250 13.54 17.63 -1.31
CA THR A 250 13.84 18.83 -0.52
C THR A 250 15.32 19.23 -0.52
N GLY A 251 16.22 18.34 -0.97
CA GLY A 251 17.67 18.56 -0.88
C GLY A 251 18.25 18.48 0.53
N THR A 252 17.43 18.37 1.58
CA THR A 252 17.85 18.44 3.00
C THR A 252 18.05 17.09 3.67
N GLY A 253 17.81 15.99 2.97
CA GLY A 253 17.97 14.64 3.52
C GLY A 253 17.83 13.56 2.46
N PRO A 254 18.11 12.30 2.79
CA PRO A 254 17.98 11.21 1.86
C PRO A 254 16.51 10.97 1.54
N THR A 255 16.08 11.45 0.38
CA THR A 255 14.78 11.08 -0.18
C THR A 255 14.77 9.64 -0.68
N GLN A 256 15.95 9.14 -1.06
CA GLN A 256 16.17 7.75 -1.48
C GLN A 256 17.55 7.29 -1.00
N PHE A 257 17.62 6.09 -0.46
CA PHE A 257 18.89 5.45 -0.09
C PHE A 257 18.85 3.97 -0.50
N ASP A 258 19.98 3.47 -1.01
CA ASP A 258 20.15 2.08 -1.38
C ASP A 258 20.17 1.20 -0.13
N HIS A 259 19.45 0.09 -0.19
CA HIS A 259 19.43 -0.89 0.88
C HIS A 259 20.00 -2.22 0.37
N PRO A 260 20.98 -2.82 1.06
CA PRO A 260 21.69 -4.00 0.55
C PRO A 260 20.81 -5.25 0.35
N VAL A 261 19.64 -5.28 0.98
CA VAL A 261 18.71 -6.42 0.92
C VAL A 261 17.50 -6.14 0.01
N PHE A 262 17.16 -4.87 -0.21
CA PHE A 262 16.01 -4.51 -1.05
C PHE A 262 16.47 -4.17 -2.46
N ASP A 263 15.79 -4.74 -3.46
CA ASP A 263 16.05 -4.52 -4.90
C ASP A 263 15.62 -3.12 -5.39
N ARG A 264 15.50 -2.17 -4.50
CA ARG A 264 15.17 -0.77 -4.80
C ARG A 264 15.55 0.15 -3.64
N PRO A 265 15.83 1.43 -3.94
CA PRO A 265 16.01 2.44 -2.90
C PRO A 265 14.80 2.53 -1.97
N LEU A 266 15.06 2.71 -0.70
CA LEU A 266 14.05 3.13 0.26
C LEU A 266 13.91 4.65 0.21
N SER A 267 12.69 5.15 0.42
CA SER A 267 12.41 6.58 0.56
C SER A 267 12.23 6.92 2.03
N GLY A 268 12.47 8.18 2.40
CA GLY A 268 12.21 8.69 3.73
C GLY A 268 13.31 9.64 4.24
N GLY A 269 13.09 10.13 5.44
CA GLY A 269 14.01 11.08 6.10
C GLY A 269 13.79 12.54 5.71
N VAL A 270 12.73 12.84 4.95
CA VAL A 270 12.39 14.20 4.51
C VAL A 270 11.98 15.07 5.71
N ALA A 271 11.06 14.60 6.55
CA ALA A 271 10.62 15.38 7.70
C ALA A 271 11.74 15.62 8.73
N PRO A 272 12.58 14.64 9.11
CA PRO A 272 13.77 14.90 9.92
C PRO A 272 14.74 15.91 9.30
N GLY A 273 14.98 15.85 7.99
CA GLY A 273 15.83 16.80 7.28
C GLY A 273 15.28 18.22 7.32
N LEU A 274 13.96 18.38 7.08
CA LEU A 274 13.29 19.67 7.18
C LEU A 274 13.22 20.20 8.61
N ALA A 275 13.06 19.32 9.61
CA ALA A 275 13.07 19.75 11.02
C ALA A 275 14.41 20.37 11.38
N LYS A 276 15.50 19.74 11.01
CA LYS A 276 16.85 20.28 11.20
C LYS A 276 17.03 21.64 10.50
N LEU A 277 16.55 21.76 9.26
CA LEU A 277 16.59 23.03 8.52
C LEU A 277 15.82 24.14 9.24
N VAL A 278 14.62 23.85 9.76
CA VAL A 278 13.81 24.82 10.52
C VAL A 278 14.53 25.26 11.80
N GLU A 279 15.07 24.33 12.56
CA GLU A 279 15.84 24.63 13.79
C GLU A 279 17.06 25.50 13.50
N GLU A 280 17.83 25.19 12.44
CA GLU A 280 19.05 25.92 12.08
C GLU A 280 18.77 27.31 11.48
N ARG A 281 17.66 27.49 10.76
CA ARG A 281 17.42 28.72 10.01
C ARG A 281 16.42 29.65 10.67
N LEU A 282 15.48 29.13 11.46
CA LEU A 282 14.41 29.89 12.10
C LEU A 282 14.50 29.91 13.62
N GLU A 283 15.39 29.13 14.22
CA GLU A 283 15.53 28.99 15.68
C GLU A 283 14.19 28.64 16.37
N LEU A 284 13.31 27.90 15.70
CA LEU A 284 12.03 27.43 16.20
C LEU A 284 12.13 25.99 16.70
N GLY A 285 11.46 25.68 17.80
CA GLY A 285 11.33 24.29 18.27
C GLY A 285 10.55 23.45 17.26
N CYS A 286 11.19 22.41 16.73
CA CYS A 286 10.65 21.57 15.68
C CYS A 286 10.70 20.09 16.05
N ARG A 287 9.64 19.36 15.67
CA ARG A 287 9.60 17.90 15.80
C ARG A 287 9.18 17.24 14.48
N ALA A 288 9.88 16.16 14.15
CA ALA A 288 9.53 15.31 12.99
C ALA A 288 8.88 14.00 13.44
N GLU A 289 7.77 13.66 12.83
CA GLU A 289 7.04 12.40 13.00
C GLU A 289 7.06 11.60 11.70
N VAL A 290 7.67 10.42 11.73
CA VAL A 290 7.70 9.50 10.57
C VAL A 290 6.71 8.37 10.85
N LEU A 291 5.52 8.44 10.24
CA LEU A 291 4.44 7.46 10.48
C LEU A 291 4.72 6.09 9.86
N GLY A 292 5.59 6.03 8.87
CA GLY A 292 6.16 4.80 8.33
C GLY A 292 5.12 3.76 7.91
N LEU A 293 5.41 2.49 8.21
CA LEU A 293 4.61 1.35 7.75
C LEU A 293 3.27 1.16 8.50
N LEU A 294 3.04 1.87 9.61
CA LEU A 294 1.74 1.84 10.30
C LEU A 294 0.59 2.23 9.37
N GLN A 295 0.85 3.09 8.39
CA GLN A 295 -0.13 3.53 7.40
C GLN A 295 -0.73 2.39 6.56
N ARG A 296 -0.07 1.24 6.47
CA ARG A 296 -0.50 0.13 5.60
C ARG A 296 -1.56 -0.76 6.24
N CYS A 297 -1.40 -1.08 7.52
CA CYS A 297 -2.14 -2.16 8.18
C CYS A 297 -2.71 -1.77 9.55
N ALA A 298 -3.02 -0.49 9.77
CA ALA A 298 -3.65 -0.03 11.01
C ALA A 298 -5.06 -0.63 11.17
N THR A 299 -5.21 -1.59 12.07
CA THR A 299 -6.47 -2.36 12.24
C THR A 299 -7.66 -1.50 12.61
N TRP A 300 -7.44 -0.44 13.39
CA TRP A 300 -8.48 0.50 13.85
C TRP A 300 -8.90 1.52 12.79
N ALA A 301 -8.13 1.65 11.72
CA ALA A 301 -8.38 2.63 10.66
C ALA A 301 -8.95 2.02 9.38
N VAL A 302 -9.27 0.73 9.37
CA VAL A 302 -9.85 0.08 8.18
C VAL A 302 -11.16 0.75 7.78
N SER A 303 -11.23 1.22 6.53
CA SER A 303 -12.42 1.82 5.95
C SER A 303 -13.40 0.74 5.49
N ALA A 304 -14.69 0.89 5.84
CA ALA A 304 -15.73 -0.04 5.38
C ALA A 304 -15.93 0.02 3.85
N VAL A 305 -15.82 1.22 3.27
CA VAL A 305 -15.91 1.42 1.81
C VAL A 305 -14.74 0.72 1.13
N ASP A 306 -13.51 0.95 1.58
CA ASP A 306 -12.31 0.32 1.05
C ASP A 306 -12.39 -1.21 1.08
N ARG A 307 -12.90 -1.76 2.20
CA ARG A 307 -13.11 -3.20 2.35
C ARG A 307 -14.12 -3.74 1.34
N GLN A 308 -15.25 -3.05 1.18
CA GLN A 308 -16.31 -3.48 0.26
C GLN A 308 -15.84 -3.42 -1.20
N GLU A 309 -15.13 -2.37 -1.58
CA GLU A 309 -14.58 -2.23 -2.93
C GLU A 309 -13.51 -3.27 -3.22
N ALA A 310 -12.60 -3.51 -2.27
CA ALA A 310 -11.60 -4.57 -2.35
C ALA A 310 -12.24 -5.96 -2.57
N TYR A 311 -13.28 -6.25 -1.81
CA TYR A 311 -14.07 -7.49 -1.95
C TYR A 311 -14.70 -7.58 -3.35
N THR A 312 -15.36 -6.51 -3.79
CA THR A 312 -16.05 -6.48 -5.10
C THR A 312 -15.06 -6.70 -6.25
N LEU A 313 -13.92 -6.03 -6.23
CA LEU A 313 -12.86 -6.23 -7.24
C LEU A 313 -12.34 -7.67 -7.26
N GLY A 314 -12.19 -8.28 -6.09
CA GLY A 314 -11.82 -9.69 -6.00
C GLY A 314 -12.86 -10.61 -6.63
N ALA A 315 -14.13 -10.39 -6.33
CA ALA A 315 -15.23 -11.20 -6.86
C ALA A 315 -15.38 -11.07 -8.38
N GLU A 316 -15.23 -9.87 -8.92
CA GLU A 316 -15.26 -9.64 -10.37
C GLU A 316 -14.06 -10.27 -11.09
N ALA A 317 -12.88 -10.26 -10.47
CA ALA A 317 -11.68 -10.85 -11.06
C ALA A 317 -11.73 -12.38 -11.18
N ALA A 318 -12.60 -13.04 -10.43
CA ALA A 318 -12.76 -14.50 -10.47
C ALA A 318 -13.82 -14.98 -11.47
N ARG A 319 -14.67 -14.11 -12.01
CA ARG A 319 -15.72 -14.38 -13.01
C ARG A 319 -15.18 -14.40 -14.42
#